data_763ce9579982e221c0dc949b34a58e0b
#
_entry.id   763ce9579982e221c0dc949b34a58e0b
#
_cell.length_a   1.000
_cell.length_b   1.000
_cell.length_c   1.000
_cell.angle_alpha   90.00
_cell.angle_beta   90.00
_cell.angle_gamma   90.00
#
_symmetry.space_group_name_H-M   'P 1'
#
loop_
_entity.id
_entity.type
_entity.pdbx_description
1 polymer ?
#
loop_
_entity_poly.entity_id
_entity_poly.type
_entity_poly.pdbx_seq_one_letter_code
_entity_poly.pdbx_strand_id
1 'polypeptide(L)'
;MKTLKQLLGANPRTPLSVGPDDSVFNALELMAKHDIGALLVMRDNQLVGIFSERDYARKVILLGKSSKEMAVREIMTEKVLYALPEQTVDQAMALMTDKHFRHLPVLDSGKKVVGMVSIRDLLRETISEQQFLIQQLEQ
;
A
#
# COMPACT_ATOMS: atom_id res chain seq x y z
N MET A 1 4.12 -17.60 12.74
CA MET A 1 4.26 -16.55 11.74
C MET A 1 2.94 -15.83 11.55
N LYS A 2 2.96 -14.50 11.57
CA LYS A 2 1.72 -13.74 11.47
C LYS A 2 1.14 -13.73 10.07
N THR A 3 -0.18 -13.77 9.99
CA THR A 3 -0.92 -13.50 8.76
C THR A 3 -1.11 -11.99 8.61
N LEU A 4 -1.45 -11.56 7.40
CA LEU A 4 -1.76 -10.15 7.17
C LEU A 4 -2.99 -9.71 7.96
N LYS A 5 -3.95 -10.60 8.14
CA LYS A 5 -5.13 -10.34 8.98
C LYS A 5 -4.72 -10.01 10.42
N GLN A 6 -3.82 -10.78 10.99
CA GLN A 6 -3.33 -10.55 12.34
C GLN A 6 -2.54 -9.23 12.43
N LEU A 7 -1.71 -8.96 11.45
CA LEU A 7 -0.92 -7.72 11.41
C LEU A 7 -1.83 -6.49 11.35
N LEU A 8 -2.84 -6.52 10.47
CA LEU A 8 -3.78 -5.40 10.32
C LEU A 8 -4.66 -5.26 11.56
N GLY A 9 -5.02 -6.37 12.21
CA GLY A 9 -5.81 -6.34 13.44
C GLY A 9 -5.07 -5.72 14.63
N ALA A 10 -3.75 -5.88 14.67
CA ALA A 10 -2.91 -5.28 15.74
C ALA A 10 -2.80 -3.76 15.61
N ASN A 11 -2.86 -3.24 14.38
CA ASN A 11 -2.76 -1.81 14.09
C ASN A 11 -3.86 -1.41 13.11
N PRO A 12 -5.13 -1.40 13.57
CA PRO A 12 -6.24 -1.10 12.67
C PRO A 12 -6.16 0.34 12.18
N ARG A 13 -6.06 0.49 10.87
CA ARG A 13 -6.09 1.79 10.19
C ARG A 13 -6.94 1.64 8.95
N THR A 14 -7.87 2.57 8.74
CA THR A 14 -8.60 2.64 7.49
C THR A 14 -7.64 3.13 6.42
N PRO A 15 -7.42 2.38 5.33
CA PRO A 15 -6.56 2.85 4.25
C PRO A 15 -7.11 4.15 3.65
N LEU A 16 -6.22 5.10 3.41
CA LEU A 16 -6.60 6.35 2.77
C LEU A 16 -6.77 6.13 1.27
N SER A 17 -7.75 6.78 0.70
CA SER A 17 -8.06 6.64 -0.72
C SER A 17 -8.44 7.97 -1.34
N VAL A 18 -8.36 8.00 -2.67
CA VAL A 18 -8.83 9.10 -3.49
C VAL A 18 -9.67 8.52 -4.62
N GLY A 19 -10.45 9.36 -5.28
CA GLY A 19 -11.18 8.97 -6.48
C GLY A 19 -10.30 9.12 -7.72
N PRO A 20 -10.62 8.40 -8.81
CA PRO A 20 -9.84 8.50 -10.04
C PRO A 20 -9.91 9.86 -10.70
N ASP A 21 -10.97 10.63 -10.44
CA ASP A 21 -11.14 11.96 -10.99
C ASP A 21 -10.58 13.07 -10.10
N ASP A 22 -10.06 12.74 -8.93
CA ASP A 22 -9.38 13.71 -8.07
C ASP A 22 -8.07 14.14 -8.73
N SER A 23 -7.63 15.37 -8.43
CA SER A 23 -6.39 15.86 -8.99
C SER A 23 -5.18 15.16 -8.34
N VAL A 24 -4.13 15.01 -9.13
CA VAL A 24 -2.86 14.48 -8.62
C VAL A 24 -2.34 15.35 -7.49
N PHE A 25 -2.51 16.67 -7.61
CA PHE A 25 -2.08 17.61 -6.57
C PHE A 25 -2.79 17.34 -5.24
N ASN A 26 -4.11 17.13 -5.26
CA ASN A 26 -4.86 16.82 -4.04
C ASN A 26 -4.40 15.49 -3.43
N ALA A 27 -4.10 14.50 -4.26
CA ALA A 27 -3.59 13.22 -3.78
C ALA A 27 -2.22 13.40 -3.10
N LEU A 28 -1.35 14.22 -3.68
CA LEU A 28 -0.05 14.51 -3.08
C LEU A 28 -0.17 15.24 -1.75
N GLU A 29 -1.12 16.18 -1.65
CA GLU A 29 -1.38 16.86 -0.39
C GLU A 29 -1.81 15.88 0.71
N LEU A 30 -2.69 14.94 0.35
CA LEU A 30 -3.16 13.95 1.29
C LEU A 30 -2.02 13.03 1.75
N MET A 31 -1.15 12.62 0.83
CA MET A 31 0.02 11.81 1.18
C MET A 31 0.98 12.57 2.11
N ALA A 32 1.22 13.84 1.83
CA ALA A 32 2.08 14.66 2.65
C ALA A 32 1.50 14.85 4.05
N LYS A 33 0.21 15.11 4.14
CA LYS A 33 -0.48 15.33 5.43
C LYS A 33 -0.39 14.12 6.34
N HIS A 34 -0.47 12.92 5.78
CA HIS A 34 -0.48 11.67 6.54
C HIS A 34 0.85 10.92 6.50
N ASP A 35 1.87 11.50 5.88
CA ASP A 35 3.20 10.90 5.75
C ASP A 35 3.15 9.47 5.21
N ILE A 36 2.45 9.30 4.10
CA ILE A 36 2.34 8.00 3.42
C ILE A 36 2.77 8.13 1.96
N GLY A 37 3.28 7.05 1.41
CA GLY A 37 3.85 7.03 0.05
C GLY A 37 2.93 6.50 -1.03
N ALA A 38 1.72 6.09 -0.68
CA ALA A 38 0.76 5.55 -1.65
C ALA A 38 -0.67 5.70 -1.16
N LEU A 39 -1.59 5.80 -2.11
CA LEU A 39 -3.03 5.88 -1.85
C LEU A 39 -3.75 4.84 -2.69
N LEU A 40 -4.81 4.29 -2.16
CA LEU A 40 -5.74 3.50 -2.94
C LEU A 40 -6.58 4.43 -3.80
N VAL A 41 -6.91 4.01 -5.01
CA VAL A 41 -7.84 4.74 -5.88
C VAL A 41 -9.12 3.94 -5.95
N MET A 42 -10.20 4.53 -5.43
CA MET A 42 -11.48 3.85 -5.26
C MET A 42 -12.57 4.54 -6.09
N ARG A 43 -13.41 3.74 -6.72
CA ARG A 43 -14.63 4.22 -7.38
C ARG A 43 -15.78 3.32 -6.97
N ASP A 44 -16.85 3.89 -6.42
CA ASP A 44 -18.04 3.14 -5.99
C ASP A 44 -17.69 1.98 -5.07
N ASN A 45 -16.82 2.23 -4.09
CA ASN A 45 -16.33 1.24 -3.12
C ASN A 45 -15.54 0.09 -3.73
N GLN A 46 -15.06 0.25 -4.96
CA GLN A 46 -14.20 -0.74 -5.61
C GLN A 46 -12.82 -0.17 -5.85
N LEU A 47 -11.82 -1.02 -5.66
CA LEU A 47 -10.42 -0.65 -5.93
C LEU A 47 -10.20 -0.64 -7.43
N VAL A 48 -9.86 0.54 -7.98
CA VAL A 48 -9.61 0.68 -9.41
C VAL A 48 -8.14 0.96 -9.73
N GLY A 49 -7.34 1.28 -8.73
CA GLY A 49 -5.93 1.53 -8.95
C GLY A 49 -5.20 1.85 -7.66
N ILE A 50 -3.91 2.06 -7.79
CA ILE A 50 -3.06 2.55 -6.71
C ILE A 50 -2.20 3.69 -7.26
N PHE A 51 -2.05 4.75 -6.46
CA PHE A 51 -1.24 5.91 -6.80
C PHE A 51 -0.13 6.07 -5.78
N SER A 52 1.12 6.14 -6.25
CA SER A 52 2.29 6.25 -5.38
C SER A 52 3.14 7.46 -5.74
N GLU A 53 4.03 7.85 -4.81
CA GLU A 53 5.04 8.87 -5.08
C GLU A 53 5.90 8.51 -6.29
N ARG A 54 6.15 7.22 -6.49
CA ARG A 54 6.91 6.72 -7.63
C ARG A 54 6.18 7.00 -8.94
N ASP A 55 4.85 6.81 -8.98
CA ASP A 55 4.04 7.15 -10.15
C ASP A 55 4.15 8.64 -10.46
N TYR A 56 4.08 9.48 -9.42
CA TYR A 56 4.21 10.92 -9.57
C TYR A 56 5.55 11.30 -10.19
N ALA A 57 6.64 10.79 -9.63
CA ALA A 57 7.97 11.11 -10.11
C ALA A 57 8.17 10.68 -11.57
N ARG A 58 7.71 9.50 -11.92
CA ARG A 58 7.95 8.91 -13.25
C ARG A 58 7.00 9.42 -14.32
N LYS A 59 5.73 9.67 -13.97
CA LYS A 59 4.70 9.96 -14.95
C LYS A 59 4.27 11.42 -15.00
N VAL A 60 4.67 12.22 -14.03
CA VAL A 60 4.33 13.65 -13.99
C VAL A 60 5.58 14.50 -14.10
N ILE A 61 6.47 14.41 -13.11
CA ILE A 61 7.67 15.27 -13.07
C ILE A 61 8.58 15.01 -14.28
N LEU A 62 8.94 13.76 -14.55
CA LEU A 62 9.86 13.43 -15.64
C LEU A 62 9.27 13.72 -17.01
N LEU A 63 7.94 13.78 -17.15
CA LEU A 63 7.29 14.10 -18.41
C LEU A 63 6.97 15.59 -18.54
N GLY A 64 7.35 16.39 -17.55
CA GLY A 64 7.14 17.85 -17.59
C GLY A 64 5.69 18.28 -17.46
N LYS A 65 4.84 17.44 -16.86
CA LYS A 65 3.43 17.72 -16.69
C LYS A 65 3.14 18.36 -15.33
N SER A 66 1.95 18.95 -15.19
CA SER A 66 1.54 19.64 -13.97
C SER A 66 0.58 18.76 -13.15
N SER A 67 0.88 18.59 -11.85
CA SER A 67 0.03 17.83 -10.94
C SER A 67 -1.35 18.46 -10.74
N LYS A 68 -1.46 19.76 -10.92
CA LYS A 68 -2.74 20.48 -10.74
C LYS A 68 -3.73 20.26 -11.90
N GLU A 69 -3.20 19.92 -13.07
CA GLU A 69 -3.99 19.75 -14.29
C GLU A 69 -4.31 18.30 -14.61
N MET A 70 -3.72 17.34 -13.86
CA MET A 70 -3.89 15.93 -14.12
C MET A 70 -4.81 15.27 -13.11
N ALA A 71 -5.64 14.34 -13.59
CA ALA A 71 -6.45 13.49 -12.73
C ALA A 71 -5.64 12.24 -12.35
N VAL A 72 -5.92 11.70 -11.16
CA VAL A 72 -5.25 10.51 -10.66
C VAL A 72 -5.36 9.34 -11.64
N ARG A 73 -6.51 9.17 -12.31
CA ARG A 73 -6.71 8.07 -13.27
C ARG A 73 -5.70 8.07 -14.41
N GLU A 74 -5.12 9.23 -14.72
CA GLU A 74 -4.17 9.34 -15.85
C GLU A 74 -2.81 8.74 -15.52
N ILE A 75 -2.47 8.62 -14.23
CA ILE A 75 -1.15 8.17 -13.81
C ILE A 75 -1.16 7.01 -12.82
N MET A 76 -2.33 6.60 -12.32
CA MET A 76 -2.41 5.49 -11.39
C MET A 76 -2.00 4.17 -12.05
N THR A 77 -1.57 3.22 -11.22
CA THR A 77 -1.34 1.85 -11.67
C THR A 77 -2.67 1.11 -11.61
N GLU A 78 -3.15 0.62 -12.74
CA GLU A 78 -4.46 -0.04 -12.84
C GLU A 78 -4.40 -1.54 -12.53
N LYS A 79 -3.30 -2.19 -12.90
CA LYS A 79 -3.11 -3.61 -12.59
C LYS A 79 -2.59 -3.75 -11.17
N VAL A 80 -3.51 -3.71 -10.22
CA VAL A 80 -3.17 -3.74 -8.81
C VAL A 80 -2.95 -5.17 -8.36
N LEU A 81 -1.74 -5.46 -7.88
CA LEU A 81 -1.51 -6.69 -7.14
C LEU A 81 -2.04 -6.52 -5.74
N TYR A 82 -2.65 -7.58 -5.20
CA TYR A 82 -3.18 -7.54 -3.85
C TYR A 82 -2.90 -8.87 -3.16
N ALA A 83 -2.96 -8.84 -1.84
CA ALA A 83 -2.82 -10.02 -1.02
C ALA A 83 -4.15 -10.36 -0.35
N LEU A 84 -4.26 -11.60 0.12
CA LEU A 84 -5.41 -12.05 0.88
C LEU A 84 -5.09 -11.98 2.38
N PRO A 85 -6.09 -11.77 3.25
CA PRO A 85 -5.84 -11.67 4.69
C PRO A 85 -5.19 -12.90 5.31
N GLU A 86 -5.41 -14.06 4.73
CA GLU A 86 -4.88 -15.34 5.21
C GLU A 86 -3.40 -15.56 4.85
N GLN A 87 -2.87 -14.78 3.92
CA GLN A 87 -1.47 -14.89 3.55
C GLN A 87 -0.56 -14.39 4.67
N THR A 88 0.64 -14.95 4.73
CA THR A 88 1.60 -14.60 5.78
C THR A 88 2.41 -13.37 5.39
N VAL A 89 3.03 -12.77 6.41
CA VAL A 89 3.96 -11.66 6.21
C VAL A 89 5.07 -12.05 5.24
N ASP A 90 5.62 -13.27 5.36
CA ASP A 90 6.67 -13.74 4.46
C ASP A 90 6.22 -13.86 3.02
N GLN A 91 4.99 -14.35 2.81
CA GLN A 91 4.44 -14.46 1.46
C GLN A 91 4.25 -13.08 0.82
N ALA A 92 3.78 -12.11 1.61
CA ALA A 92 3.61 -10.74 1.13
C ALA A 92 4.95 -10.10 0.80
N MET A 93 5.97 -10.30 1.64
CA MET A 93 7.32 -9.78 1.39
C MET A 93 7.91 -10.36 0.11
N ALA A 94 7.74 -11.65 -0.11
CA ALA A 94 8.23 -12.31 -1.31
C ALA A 94 7.57 -11.74 -2.55
N LEU A 95 6.25 -11.53 -2.50
CA LEU A 95 5.50 -10.94 -3.61
C LEU A 95 5.98 -9.52 -3.93
N MET A 96 6.14 -8.70 -2.89
CA MET A 96 6.56 -7.31 -3.06
C MET A 96 7.99 -7.21 -3.59
N THR A 97 8.88 -8.08 -3.10
CA THR A 97 10.27 -8.12 -3.55
C THR A 97 10.37 -8.55 -5.00
N ASP A 98 9.64 -9.60 -5.37
CA ASP A 98 9.65 -10.14 -6.74
C ASP A 98 9.11 -9.13 -7.74
N LYS A 99 8.07 -8.39 -7.39
CA LYS A 99 7.40 -7.44 -8.28
C LYS A 99 7.85 -5.99 -8.10
N HIS A 100 8.75 -5.72 -7.15
CA HIS A 100 9.29 -4.38 -6.86
C HIS A 100 8.22 -3.38 -6.40
N PHE A 101 7.20 -3.86 -5.70
CA PHE A 101 6.20 -2.98 -5.09
C PHE A 101 6.55 -2.71 -3.63
N ARG A 102 6.21 -1.52 -3.15
CA ARG A 102 6.44 -1.12 -1.76
C ARG A 102 5.14 -1.05 -0.95
N HIS A 103 4.00 -1.13 -1.61
CA HIS A 103 2.68 -1.10 -0.98
C HIS A 103 1.81 -2.16 -1.60
N LEU A 104 1.03 -2.84 -0.78
CA LEU A 104 0.20 -3.95 -1.22
C LEU A 104 -1.16 -3.86 -0.55
N PRO A 105 -2.23 -3.65 -1.32
CA PRO A 105 -3.58 -3.73 -0.77
C PRO A 105 -3.89 -5.15 -0.33
N VAL A 106 -4.70 -5.26 0.72
CA VAL A 106 -5.20 -6.55 1.21
C VAL A 106 -6.72 -6.56 0.99
N LEU A 107 -7.18 -7.53 0.21
CA LEU A 107 -8.59 -7.67 -0.14
C LEU A 107 -9.13 -9.00 0.39
N ASP A 108 -10.40 -9.00 0.81
CA ASP A 108 -11.05 -10.24 1.24
C ASP A 108 -11.56 -11.03 0.03
N SER A 109 -12.23 -12.17 0.30
CA SER A 109 -12.74 -13.05 -0.76
C SER A 109 -13.80 -12.38 -1.64
N GLY A 110 -14.48 -11.34 -1.12
CA GLY A 110 -15.42 -10.54 -1.89
C GLY A 110 -14.78 -9.37 -2.62
N LYS A 111 -13.44 -9.32 -2.66
CA LYS A 111 -12.65 -8.26 -3.27
C LYS A 111 -12.85 -6.90 -2.59
N LYS A 112 -13.26 -6.91 -1.34
CA LYS A 112 -13.37 -5.69 -0.55
C LYS A 112 -12.04 -5.40 0.11
N VAL A 113 -11.61 -4.13 0.08
CA VAL A 113 -10.36 -3.71 0.72
C VAL A 113 -10.51 -3.80 2.24
N VAL A 114 -9.62 -4.55 2.87
CA VAL A 114 -9.57 -4.67 4.33
C VAL A 114 -8.36 -3.96 4.92
N GLY A 115 -7.41 -3.55 4.11
CA GLY A 115 -6.24 -2.80 4.55
C GLY A 115 -5.23 -2.62 3.46
N MET A 116 -4.10 -2.03 3.83
CA MET A 116 -2.93 -1.91 2.97
C MET A 116 -1.69 -2.06 3.82
N VAL A 117 -0.71 -2.82 3.34
CA VAL A 117 0.57 -2.99 4.03
C VAL A 117 1.69 -2.41 3.17
N SER A 118 2.69 -1.83 3.83
CA SER A 118 3.90 -1.36 3.17
C SER A 118 5.04 -2.33 3.44
N ILE A 119 6.09 -2.26 2.62
CA ILE A 119 7.30 -3.07 2.88
C ILE A 119 7.88 -2.73 4.26
N ARG A 120 7.75 -1.47 4.69
CA ARG A 120 8.19 -1.04 6.01
C ARG A 120 7.43 -1.75 7.12
N ASP A 121 6.10 -1.87 6.99
CA ASP A 121 5.27 -2.57 7.97
C ASP A 121 5.68 -4.03 8.12
N LEU A 122 5.93 -4.69 6.98
CA LEU A 122 6.32 -6.09 6.95
C LEU A 122 7.71 -6.31 7.53
N LEU A 123 8.65 -5.43 7.21
CA LEU A 123 10.01 -5.49 7.77
C LEU A 123 10.01 -5.27 9.28
N ARG A 124 9.20 -4.31 9.76
CA ARG A 124 9.08 -4.05 11.20
C ARG A 124 8.57 -5.27 11.93
N GLU A 125 7.56 -5.94 11.38
CA GLU A 125 7.02 -7.16 11.98
C GLU A 125 8.04 -8.29 11.98
N THR A 126 8.77 -8.47 10.89
CA THR A 126 9.79 -9.50 10.78
C THR A 126 10.92 -9.29 11.81
N ILE A 127 11.37 -8.04 11.96
CA ILE A 127 12.42 -7.70 12.92
C ILE A 127 11.93 -7.97 14.34
N SER A 128 10.72 -7.56 14.67
CA SER A 128 10.15 -7.79 16.01
C SER A 128 10.04 -9.27 16.33
N GLU A 129 9.62 -10.08 15.38
CA GLU A 129 9.52 -11.53 15.54
C GLU A 129 10.89 -12.14 15.78
N GLN A 130 11.91 -11.74 15.03
CA GLN A 130 13.27 -12.21 15.19
C GLN A 130 13.85 -11.82 16.55
N GLN A 131 13.62 -10.61 17.00
CA GLN A 131 14.08 -10.16 18.32
C GLN A 131 13.44 -10.98 19.45
N PHE A 132 12.15 -11.27 19.32
CA PHE A 132 11.46 -12.10 20.29
C PHE A 132 12.06 -13.50 20.36
N LEU A 133 12.34 -14.13 19.20
CA LEU A 133 12.96 -15.45 19.14
C LEU A 133 14.35 -15.45 19.77
N ILE A 134 15.14 -14.43 19.50
CA ILE A 134 16.49 -14.30 20.08
C ILE A 134 16.39 -14.23 21.62
N GLN A 135 15.48 -13.44 22.15
CA GLN A 135 15.28 -13.35 23.59
C GLN A 135 14.90 -14.70 24.20
N GLN A 136 14.05 -15.47 23.53
CA GLN A 136 13.68 -16.80 23.99
C GLN A 136 14.87 -17.75 24.03
N LEU A 137 15.78 -17.64 23.07
CA LEU A 137 16.96 -18.51 22.99
C LEU A 137 18.02 -18.17 24.03
N GLU A 138 18.04 -16.92 24.53
CA GLU A 138 19.00 -16.47 25.51
C GLU A 138 18.62 -16.84 26.95
N GLN A 139 17.43 -17.33 27.17
CA GLN A 139 16.95 -17.71 28.50
C GLN A 139 17.36 -19.13 28.90
#